data_8e3aa4cafea181a8d9b49e92a387edbd
#
_entry.id   8e3aa4cafea181a8d9b49e92a387edbd
#
_cell.length_a   1.000
_cell.length_b   1.000
_cell.length_c   1.000
_cell.angle_alpha   90.00
_cell.angle_beta   90.00
_cell.angle_gamma   90.00
#
_symmetry.space_group_name_H-M   'P 1'
#
loop_
_entity.id
_entity.type
_entity.pdbx_description
1 polymer ?
#
loop_
_entity_poly.entity_id
_entity_poly.type
_entity_poly.pdbx_seq_one_letter_code
_entity_poly.pdbx_strand_id
1 'polypeptide(L)'
;MISGDILVHIGAFLMLLAYLVRDQILLRGLIILGTIFYIVSYFFMDPPLWSALLWSASFVVINAIMIVVIYSDRASFVMSEQEEKLYQVFNALSPGEFKKILKIADWFDGPSAEQITTEGEIPERLYFIIDGEALVARDNKEFFVGPNVFIGELAYLIKKPATASVTLTDKAVGVSW
;
A
#
# COMPACT_ATOMS: atom_id res chain seq x y z
N MET A 1 43.55 12.47 -18.35
CA MET A 1 42.58 13.32 -17.61
C MET A 1 41.25 13.13 -18.28
N ILE A 2 40.23 12.56 -17.61
CA ILE A 2 38.88 12.43 -18.17
C ILE A 2 38.35 13.85 -18.29
N SER A 3 37.95 14.27 -19.52
CA SER A 3 37.38 15.62 -19.70
C SER A 3 36.06 15.74 -18.95
N GLY A 4 35.77 16.89 -18.34
CA GLY A 4 34.52 17.13 -17.62
C GLY A 4 33.27 16.83 -18.48
N ASP A 5 33.37 17.01 -19.78
CA ASP A 5 32.33 16.71 -20.77
C ASP A 5 31.96 15.23 -20.80
N ILE A 6 32.94 14.33 -20.69
CA ILE A 6 32.67 12.87 -20.68
C ILE A 6 31.83 12.50 -19.43
N LEU A 7 32.13 13.07 -18.28
CA LEU A 7 31.36 12.83 -17.06
C LEU A 7 29.92 13.31 -17.19
N VAL A 8 29.69 14.46 -17.81
CA VAL A 8 28.36 14.99 -18.10
C VAL A 8 27.59 14.04 -19.03
N HIS A 9 28.21 13.56 -20.10
CA HIS A 9 27.56 12.62 -21.01
C HIS A 9 27.22 11.27 -20.36
N ILE A 10 28.10 10.74 -19.49
CA ILE A 10 27.79 9.53 -18.72
C ILE A 10 26.63 9.77 -17.78
N GLY A 11 26.62 10.89 -17.03
CA GLY A 11 25.53 11.26 -16.16
C GLY A 11 24.20 11.39 -16.89
N ALA A 12 24.18 12.08 -18.05
CA ALA A 12 23.00 12.24 -18.88
C ALA A 12 22.48 10.89 -19.42
N PHE A 13 23.37 10.02 -19.85
CA PHE A 13 23.00 8.69 -20.33
C PHE A 13 22.35 7.83 -19.22
N LEU A 14 22.92 7.85 -18.00
CA LEU A 14 22.34 7.15 -16.86
C LEU A 14 20.96 7.68 -16.48
N MET A 15 20.76 9.00 -16.54
CA MET A 15 19.45 9.60 -16.32
C MET A 15 18.44 9.20 -17.41
N LEU A 16 18.87 9.15 -18.66
CA LEU A 16 18.01 8.69 -19.75
C LEU A 16 17.61 7.23 -19.55
N LEU A 17 18.53 6.37 -19.15
CA LEU A 17 18.24 4.97 -18.81
C LEU A 17 17.26 4.88 -17.64
N ALA A 18 17.37 5.77 -16.64
CA ALA A 18 16.46 5.78 -15.50
C ALA A 18 15.00 5.95 -15.95
N TYR A 19 14.72 6.83 -16.90
CA TYR A 19 13.35 7.04 -17.43
C TYR A 19 12.76 5.84 -18.18
N LEU A 20 13.58 4.88 -18.61
CA LEU A 20 13.12 3.65 -19.25
C LEU A 20 12.79 2.53 -18.25
N VAL A 21 13.18 2.69 -17.00
CA VAL A 21 13.02 1.68 -15.95
C VAL A 21 11.66 1.84 -15.25
N ARG A 22 10.94 0.73 -15.09
CA ARG A 22 9.65 0.71 -14.36
C ARG A 22 9.82 0.54 -12.85
N ASP A 23 10.88 -0.13 -12.40
CA ASP A 23 11.14 -0.29 -10.98
C ASP A 23 11.62 1.02 -10.36
N GLN A 24 10.88 1.51 -9.36
CA GLN A 24 11.13 2.81 -8.74
C GLN A 24 12.46 2.89 -7.97
N ILE A 25 12.94 1.77 -7.38
CA ILE A 25 14.20 1.76 -6.65
C ILE A 25 15.36 1.87 -7.64
N LEU A 26 15.31 1.06 -8.71
CA LEU A 26 16.33 1.09 -9.76
C LEU A 26 16.36 2.45 -10.48
N LEU A 27 15.19 3.02 -10.78
CA LEU A 27 15.07 4.37 -11.35
C LEU A 27 15.81 5.40 -10.49
N ARG A 28 15.51 5.43 -9.19
CA ARG A 28 16.15 6.39 -8.26
C ARG A 28 17.64 6.12 -8.08
N GLY A 29 18.05 4.86 -8.07
CA GLY A 29 19.47 4.48 -8.02
C GLY A 29 20.24 5.01 -9.23
N LEU A 30 19.68 4.88 -10.44
CA LEU A 30 20.28 5.42 -11.67
C LEU A 30 20.33 6.94 -11.67
N ILE A 31 19.29 7.62 -11.16
CA ILE A 31 19.29 9.09 -11.01
C ILE A 31 20.39 9.52 -10.06
N ILE A 32 20.54 8.87 -8.90
CA ILE A 32 21.61 9.18 -7.94
C ILE A 32 22.96 9.00 -8.61
N LEU A 33 23.19 7.86 -9.27
CA LEU A 33 24.46 7.59 -9.93
C LEU A 33 24.77 8.62 -11.02
N GLY A 34 23.81 8.95 -11.88
CA GLY A 34 23.96 9.99 -12.89
C GLY A 34 24.26 11.37 -12.31
N THR A 35 23.57 11.73 -11.20
CA THR A 35 23.78 12.99 -10.51
C THR A 35 25.17 13.08 -9.87
N ILE A 36 25.73 11.97 -9.38
CA ILE A 36 27.09 11.93 -8.85
C ILE A 36 28.11 12.31 -9.95
N PHE A 37 27.94 11.81 -11.18
CA PHE A 37 28.80 12.22 -12.30
C PHE A 37 28.71 13.73 -12.57
N TYR A 38 27.52 14.32 -12.48
CA TYR A 38 27.37 15.78 -12.59
C TYR A 38 28.07 16.52 -11.44
N ILE A 39 27.91 16.07 -10.20
CA ILE A 39 28.58 16.67 -9.04
C ILE A 39 30.09 16.69 -9.25
N VAL A 40 30.66 15.55 -9.65
CA VAL A 40 32.12 15.46 -9.92
C VAL A 40 32.52 16.42 -11.04
N SER A 41 31.76 16.47 -12.14
CA SER A 41 32.06 17.40 -13.24
C SER A 41 32.00 18.86 -12.80
N TYR A 42 30.96 19.29 -12.07
CA TYR A 42 30.76 20.67 -11.61
C TYR A 42 31.80 21.09 -10.57
N PHE A 43 32.27 20.14 -9.75
CA PHE A 43 33.29 20.41 -8.75
C PHE A 43 34.67 20.71 -9.38
N PHE A 44 35.02 20.01 -10.46
CA PHE A 44 36.31 20.19 -11.16
C PHE A 44 36.27 21.29 -12.22
N MET A 45 35.20 22.05 -12.37
CA MET A 45 35.17 23.26 -13.17
C MET A 45 35.97 24.38 -12.49
N ASP A 46 36.53 25.26 -13.27
CA ASP A 46 37.27 26.43 -12.76
C ASP A 46 36.62 27.72 -13.27
N PRO A 47 35.85 28.46 -12.44
CA PRO A 47 35.54 28.18 -11.03
C PRO A 47 34.47 27.10 -10.88
N PRO A 48 34.43 26.41 -9.71
CA PRO A 48 33.36 25.39 -9.43
C PRO A 48 31.95 25.98 -9.46
N LEU A 49 31.01 25.22 -10.00
CA LEU A 49 29.60 25.65 -10.11
C LEU A 49 28.82 25.36 -8.82
N TRP A 50 29.02 26.18 -7.79
CA TRP A 50 28.44 25.98 -6.45
C TRP A 50 26.91 25.83 -6.44
N SER A 51 26.18 26.61 -7.25
CA SER A 51 24.73 26.52 -7.35
C SER A 51 24.29 25.16 -7.90
N ALA A 52 24.96 24.64 -8.94
CA ALA A 52 24.67 23.36 -9.52
C ALA A 52 25.01 22.20 -8.54
N LEU A 53 26.11 22.33 -7.79
CA LEU A 53 26.49 21.38 -6.76
C LEU A 53 25.42 21.29 -5.66
N LEU A 54 24.92 22.43 -5.18
CA LEU A 54 23.89 22.47 -4.14
C LEU A 54 22.61 21.76 -4.58
N TRP A 55 22.12 22.09 -5.76
CA TRP A 55 20.90 21.46 -6.30
C TRP A 55 21.11 19.98 -6.59
N SER A 56 22.24 19.58 -7.14
CA SER A 56 22.56 18.18 -7.40
C SER A 56 22.63 17.38 -6.09
N ALA A 57 23.26 17.93 -5.05
CA ALA A 57 23.27 17.30 -3.73
C ALA A 57 21.86 17.14 -3.15
N SER A 58 20.99 18.15 -3.32
CA SER A 58 19.60 18.08 -2.89
C SER A 58 18.83 16.99 -3.62
N PHE A 59 19.03 16.80 -4.92
CA PHE A 59 18.42 15.71 -5.69
C PHE A 59 18.89 14.33 -5.21
N VAL A 60 20.18 14.17 -4.90
CA VAL A 60 20.69 12.92 -4.33
C VAL A 60 20.01 12.60 -3.01
N VAL A 61 19.92 13.58 -2.10
CA VAL A 61 19.30 13.42 -0.78
C VAL A 61 17.82 13.03 -0.92
N ILE A 62 17.06 13.74 -1.76
CA ILE A 62 15.63 13.44 -1.96
C ILE A 62 15.44 12.03 -2.53
N ASN A 63 16.24 11.63 -3.52
CA ASN A 63 16.12 10.30 -4.10
C ASN A 63 16.55 9.20 -3.10
N ALA A 64 17.57 9.43 -2.27
CA ALA A 64 17.96 8.51 -1.22
C ALA A 64 16.86 8.33 -0.16
N ILE A 65 16.25 9.42 0.30
CA ILE A 65 15.11 9.38 1.23
C ILE A 65 13.96 8.55 0.62
N MET A 66 13.65 8.79 -0.64
CA MET A 66 12.57 8.07 -1.31
C MET A 66 12.87 6.57 -1.51
N ILE A 67 14.14 6.18 -1.68
CA ILE A 67 14.53 4.75 -1.68
C ILE A 67 14.21 4.13 -0.32
N VAL A 68 14.57 4.82 0.77
CA VAL A 68 14.28 4.34 2.13
C VAL A 68 12.77 4.20 2.36
N VAL A 69 11.97 5.17 1.93
CA VAL A 69 10.50 5.12 2.04
C VAL A 69 9.94 3.92 1.27
N ILE A 70 10.34 3.76 -0.01
CA ILE A 70 9.87 2.64 -0.83
C ILE A 70 10.30 1.29 -0.24
N TYR A 71 11.53 1.20 0.25
CA TYR A 71 12.03 -0.02 0.89
C TYR A 71 11.25 -0.35 2.17
N SER A 72 10.97 0.67 2.99
CA SER A 72 10.16 0.51 4.22
C SER A 72 8.72 0.07 3.92
N ASP A 73 8.13 0.59 2.85
CA ASP A 73 6.77 0.19 2.42
C ASP A 73 6.74 -1.24 1.83
N ARG A 74 7.87 -1.71 1.25
CA ARG A 74 8.00 -3.09 0.75
C ARG A 74 8.44 -4.09 1.82
N ALA A 75 8.96 -3.61 2.95
CA ALA A 75 9.43 -4.49 4.01
C ALA A 75 8.29 -5.32 4.58
N SER A 76 8.44 -6.64 4.58
CA SER A 76 7.50 -7.55 5.21
C SER A 76 7.49 -7.31 6.72
N PHE A 77 6.31 -7.24 7.31
CA PHE A 77 6.16 -7.32 8.75
C PHE A 77 5.69 -8.73 9.14
N VAL A 78 5.95 -9.13 10.37
CA VAL A 78 5.48 -10.41 10.89
C VAL A 78 3.96 -10.32 11.02
N MET A 79 3.26 -11.13 10.26
CA MET A 79 1.79 -11.24 10.28
C MET A 79 1.39 -12.41 11.19
N SER A 80 0.28 -12.27 11.89
CA SER A 80 -0.40 -13.38 12.53
C SER A 80 -1.06 -14.28 11.48
N GLU A 81 -1.47 -15.48 11.84
CA GLU A 81 -2.15 -16.40 10.94
C GLU A 81 -3.43 -15.79 10.33
N GLN A 82 -4.18 -15.03 11.13
CA GLN A 82 -5.40 -14.35 10.68
C GLN A 82 -5.09 -13.18 9.74
N GLU A 83 -4.04 -12.41 10.02
CA GLU A 83 -3.58 -11.33 9.15
C GLU A 83 -3.06 -11.88 7.81
N GLU A 84 -2.40 -13.03 7.82
CA GLU A 84 -1.91 -13.67 6.60
C GLU A 84 -3.08 -14.16 5.73
N LYS A 85 -4.12 -14.77 6.32
CA LYS A 85 -5.35 -15.13 5.61
C LYS A 85 -6.01 -13.90 4.98
N LEU A 86 -6.10 -12.80 5.72
CA LEU A 86 -6.65 -11.54 5.24
C LEU A 86 -5.78 -10.94 4.12
N TYR A 87 -4.45 -11.00 4.25
CA TYR A 87 -3.53 -10.48 3.24
C TYR A 87 -3.66 -11.18 1.88
N GLN A 88 -3.99 -12.47 1.87
CA GLN A 88 -4.21 -13.20 0.62
C GLN A 88 -5.36 -12.62 -0.21
N VAL A 89 -6.37 -12.03 0.43
CA VAL A 89 -7.48 -11.32 -0.24
C VAL A 89 -7.01 -9.96 -0.79
N PHE A 90 -6.12 -9.30 -0.07
CA PHE A 90 -5.56 -7.99 -0.44
C PHE A 90 -4.18 -8.10 -1.11
N ASN A 91 -3.91 -9.20 -1.84
CA ASN A 91 -2.60 -9.51 -2.45
C ASN A 91 -2.10 -8.47 -3.47
N ALA A 92 -2.97 -7.59 -3.94
CA ALA A 92 -2.60 -6.47 -4.81
C ALA A 92 -1.87 -5.33 -4.05
N LEU A 93 -1.96 -5.32 -2.71
CA LEU A 93 -1.32 -4.31 -1.87
C LEU A 93 0.09 -4.75 -1.48
N SER A 94 0.99 -3.78 -1.33
CA SER A 94 2.26 -4.04 -0.67
C SER A 94 2.05 -4.34 0.83
N PRO A 95 2.96 -5.06 1.50
CA PRO A 95 2.85 -5.30 2.95
C PRO A 95 2.69 -4.03 3.78
N GLY A 96 3.35 -2.93 3.39
CA GLY A 96 3.24 -1.65 4.06
C GLY A 96 1.87 -0.98 3.90
N GLU A 97 1.26 -1.09 2.71
CA GLU A 97 -0.10 -0.60 2.47
C GLU A 97 -1.13 -1.44 3.24
N PHE A 98 -0.98 -2.75 3.24
CA PHE A 98 -1.83 -3.65 4.01
C PHE A 98 -1.76 -3.34 5.51
N LYS A 99 -0.57 -3.10 6.07
CA LYS A 99 -0.40 -2.66 7.45
C LYS A 99 -1.17 -1.37 7.78
N LYS A 100 -1.28 -0.43 6.84
CA LYS A 100 -2.07 0.80 7.03
C LYS A 100 -3.57 0.48 7.14
N ILE A 101 -4.07 -0.47 6.34
CA ILE A 101 -5.46 -0.93 6.40
C ILE A 101 -5.73 -1.67 7.72
N LEU A 102 -4.82 -2.54 8.15
CA LEU A 102 -4.93 -3.24 9.43
C LEU A 102 -4.97 -2.29 10.63
N LYS A 103 -4.25 -1.18 10.57
CA LYS A 103 -4.18 -0.22 11.67
C LYS A 103 -5.52 0.48 11.94
N ILE A 104 -6.40 0.56 10.95
CA ILE A 104 -7.73 1.17 11.06
C ILE A 104 -8.85 0.13 11.12
N ALA A 105 -8.49 -1.16 11.14
CA ALA A 105 -9.43 -2.26 11.24
C ALA A 105 -9.71 -2.58 12.71
N ASP A 106 -10.98 -2.78 13.02
CA ASP A 106 -11.44 -3.34 14.28
C ASP A 106 -11.65 -4.84 14.10
N TRP A 107 -10.91 -5.64 14.87
CA TRP A 107 -11.03 -7.10 14.86
C TRP A 107 -12.22 -7.54 15.70
N PHE A 108 -12.97 -8.51 15.22
CA PHE A 108 -13.96 -9.22 16.01
C PHE A 108 -13.63 -10.71 16.01
N ASP A 109 -13.72 -11.31 17.20
CA ASP A 109 -13.46 -12.72 17.45
C ASP A 109 -14.32 -13.12 18.64
N GLY A 110 -15.13 -14.14 18.46
CA GLY A 110 -15.83 -14.75 19.58
C GLY A 110 -17.32 -14.52 19.70
N PRO A 111 -17.91 -14.96 20.81
CA PRO A 111 -19.32 -15.33 20.92
C PRO A 111 -20.22 -14.11 21.04
N SER A 112 -20.43 -13.39 19.98
CA SER A 112 -21.56 -12.47 19.92
C SER A 112 -22.35 -12.76 18.67
N ALA A 113 -23.54 -13.31 18.85
CA ALA A 113 -24.57 -13.29 17.81
C ALA A 113 -24.97 -11.84 17.55
N GLU A 114 -24.02 -11.04 17.06
CA GLU A 114 -24.22 -9.62 16.83
C GLU A 114 -24.77 -9.42 15.41
N GLN A 115 -25.86 -8.70 15.33
CA GLN A 115 -26.39 -8.27 14.04
C GLN A 115 -25.56 -7.09 13.54
N ILE A 116 -24.82 -7.30 12.45
CA ILE A 116 -23.88 -6.34 11.87
C ILE A 116 -24.50 -5.51 10.74
N THR A 117 -25.58 -5.98 10.12
CA THR A 117 -26.39 -5.19 9.17
C THR A 117 -27.86 -5.45 9.40
N THR A 118 -28.70 -4.42 9.15
CA THR A 118 -30.16 -4.51 9.20
C THR A 118 -30.69 -4.23 7.80
N GLU A 119 -31.58 -5.07 7.31
CA GLU A 119 -32.27 -4.83 6.03
C GLU A 119 -33.01 -3.48 6.05
N GLY A 120 -32.81 -2.67 5.01
CA GLY A 120 -33.41 -1.34 4.90
C GLY A 120 -32.61 -0.22 5.57
N GLU A 121 -31.55 -0.50 6.34
CA GLU A 121 -30.69 0.49 6.97
C GLU A 121 -29.35 0.63 6.23
N ILE A 122 -28.74 1.81 6.33
CA ILE A 122 -27.40 2.05 5.74
C ILE A 122 -26.37 1.56 6.75
N PRO A 123 -25.50 0.58 6.38
CA PRO A 123 -24.48 0.08 7.29
C PRO A 123 -23.44 1.16 7.58
N GLU A 124 -23.05 1.26 8.84
CA GLU A 124 -22.04 2.22 9.30
C GLU A 124 -20.62 1.72 9.04
N ARG A 125 -20.43 0.43 8.91
CA ARG A 125 -19.14 -0.24 8.75
C ARG A 125 -19.15 -1.23 7.60
N LEU A 126 -17.96 -1.47 7.05
CA LEU A 126 -17.69 -2.55 6.11
C LEU A 126 -17.12 -3.73 6.90
N TYR A 127 -17.68 -4.92 6.73
CA TYR A 127 -17.25 -6.13 7.42
C TYR A 127 -16.63 -7.12 6.44
N PHE A 128 -15.61 -7.85 6.90
CA PHE A 128 -15.03 -8.97 6.17
C PHE A 128 -14.89 -10.19 7.10
N ILE A 129 -15.46 -11.32 6.70
CA ILE A 129 -15.38 -12.57 7.46
C ILE A 129 -14.15 -13.34 6.99
N ILE A 130 -13.20 -13.58 7.90
CA ILE A 130 -11.97 -14.33 7.63
C ILE A 130 -12.18 -15.82 7.88
N ASP A 131 -12.91 -16.16 8.95
CA ASP A 131 -13.19 -17.53 9.35
C ASP A 131 -14.60 -17.63 9.99
N GLY A 132 -15.19 -18.83 10.01
CA GLY A 132 -16.54 -19.04 10.50
C GLY A 132 -17.62 -18.67 9.49
N GLU A 133 -18.80 -18.32 9.96
CA GLU A 133 -19.99 -18.09 9.14
C GLU A 133 -20.82 -16.94 9.70
N ALA A 134 -21.64 -16.33 8.83
CA ALA A 134 -22.68 -15.40 9.22
C ALA A 134 -24.04 -15.86 8.68
N LEU A 135 -25.10 -15.64 9.46
CA LEU A 135 -26.48 -15.89 9.07
C LEU A 135 -27.01 -14.66 8.34
N VAL A 136 -27.45 -14.85 7.12
CA VAL A 136 -28.09 -13.82 6.28
C VAL A 136 -29.57 -14.09 6.24
N ALA A 137 -30.37 -13.09 6.64
CA ALA A 137 -31.82 -13.11 6.54
C ALA A 137 -32.26 -12.10 5.46
N ARG A 138 -32.98 -12.58 4.45
CA ARG A 138 -33.50 -11.78 3.34
C ARG A 138 -34.82 -12.38 2.81
N ASP A 139 -35.83 -11.57 2.57
CA ASP A 139 -37.11 -12.00 1.96
C ASP A 139 -37.73 -13.23 2.66
N ASN A 140 -37.71 -13.27 3.99
CA ASN A 140 -38.15 -14.42 4.82
C ASN A 140 -37.38 -15.72 4.57
N LYS A 141 -36.19 -15.66 4.03
CA LYS A 141 -35.27 -16.79 3.86
C LYS A 141 -34.01 -16.55 4.67
N GLU A 142 -33.51 -17.62 5.26
CA GLU A 142 -32.26 -17.59 5.99
C GLU A 142 -31.26 -18.56 5.34
N PHE A 143 -30.01 -18.12 5.24
CA PHE A 143 -28.92 -18.94 4.76
C PHE A 143 -27.60 -18.50 5.38
N PHE A 144 -26.64 -19.41 5.47
CA PHE A 144 -25.31 -19.11 5.96
C PHE A 144 -24.39 -18.69 4.80
N VAL A 145 -23.53 -17.72 5.08
CA VAL A 145 -22.39 -17.34 4.23
C VAL A 145 -21.11 -17.70 4.97
N GLY A 146 -20.21 -18.36 4.27
CA GLY A 146 -18.92 -18.80 4.82
C GLY A 146 -17.86 -17.72 4.80
N PRO A 147 -16.60 -18.09 5.05
CA PRO A 147 -15.47 -17.15 5.11
C PRO A 147 -15.11 -16.56 3.74
N ASN A 148 -14.20 -15.58 3.78
CA ASN A 148 -13.68 -14.84 2.61
C ASN A 148 -14.76 -14.02 1.88
N VAL A 149 -15.67 -13.41 2.61
CA VAL A 149 -16.76 -12.61 2.06
C VAL A 149 -16.83 -11.23 2.74
N PHE A 150 -17.06 -10.19 1.93
CA PHE A 150 -17.45 -8.89 2.43
C PHE A 150 -18.95 -8.85 2.71
N ILE A 151 -19.32 -8.23 3.79
CA ILE A 151 -20.73 -8.01 4.17
C ILE A 151 -21.07 -6.52 4.06
N GLY A 152 -22.12 -6.25 3.32
CA GLY A 152 -22.67 -4.88 3.18
C GLY A 152 -21.83 -3.95 2.30
N GLU A 153 -20.88 -4.48 1.51
CA GLU A 153 -19.91 -3.69 0.73
C GLU A 153 -20.58 -2.69 -0.22
N LEU A 154 -21.58 -3.12 -0.97
CA LEU A 154 -22.30 -2.22 -1.88
C LEU A 154 -23.07 -1.14 -1.10
N ALA A 155 -23.83 -1.56 -0.09
CA ALA A 155 -24.62 -0.64 0.72
C ALA A 155 -23.73 0.41 1.40
N TYR A 156 -22.60 -0.02 1.97
CA TYR A 156 -21.64 0.86 2.60
C TYR A 156 -21.00 1.86 1.62
N LEU A 157 -20.51 1.37 0.48
CA LEU A 157 -19.77 2.18 -0.51
C LEU A 157 -20.68 3.21 -1.21
N ILE A 158 -21.90 2.81 -1.59
CA ILE A 158 -22.83 3.71 -2.31
C ILE A 158 -23.83 4.43 -1.39
N LYS A 159 -23.71 4.24 -0.05
CA LYS A 159 -24.59 4.83 0.98
C LYS A 159 -26.07 4.55 0.72
N LYS A 160 -26.38 3.29 0.41
CA LYS A 160 -27.76 2.81 0.23
C LYS A 160 -28.13 1.81 1.32
N PRO A 161 -29.45 1.59 1.54
CA PRO A 161 -29.91 0.58 2.48
C PRO A 161 -29.39 -0.82 2.13
N ALA A 162 -29.05 -1.59 3.17
CA ALA A 162 -28.69 -3.00 3.03
C ALA A 162 -29.89 -3.81 2.54
N THR A 163 -29.64 -4.80 1.72
CA THR A 163 -30.65 -5.68 1.13
C THR A 163 -30.93 -6.94 1.97
N ALA A 164 -30.25 -7.09 3.10
CA ALA A 164 -30.39 -8.19 4.02
C ALA A 164 -29.94 -7.83 5.42
N SER A 165 -30.51 -8.47 6.42
CA SER A 165 -29.95 -8.48 7.78
C SER A 165 -28.92 -9.57 7.90
N VAL A 166 -27.76 -9.28 8.54
CA VAL A 166 -26.69 -10.25 8.73
C VAL A 166 -26.31 -10.29 10.19
N THR A 167 -26.27 -11.50 10.75
CA THR A 167 -25.88 -11.80 12.13
C THR A 167 -24.66 -12.68 12.13
N LEU A 168 -23.63 -12.29 12.88
CA LEU A 168 -22.42 -13.10 13.09
C LEU A 168 -22.77 -14.34 13.91
N THR A 169 -22.20 -15.49 13.53
CA THR A 169 -22.24 -16.67 14.41
C THR A 169 -21.17 -16.56 15.50
N ASP A 170 -21.28 -17.36 16.54
CA ASP A 170 -20.33 -17.44 17.66
C ASP A 170 -18.91 -17.94 17.27
N LYS A 171 -18.72 -18.35 16.01
CA LYS A 171 -17.43 -18.78 15.44
C LYS A 171 -16.89 -17.80 14.40
N ALA A 172 -17.61 -16.72 14.15
CA ALA A 172 -17.18 -15.75 13.13
C ALA A 172 -15.98 -14.95 13.62
N VAL A 173 -14.94 -14.94 12.82
CA VAL A 173 -13.71 -14.13 13.00
C VAL A 173 -13.55 -13.24 11.80
N GLY A 174 -13.26 -11.97 12.03
CA GLY A 174 -13.11 -11.04 10.92
C GLY A 174 -12.67 -9.66 11.36
N VAL A 175 -12.82 -8.72 10.42
CA VAL A 175 -12.48 -7.32 10.61
C VAL A 175 -13.59 -6.40 10.11
N SER A 176 -13.66 -5.21 10.69
CA SER A 176 -14.54 -4.14 10.23
C SER A 176 -13.79 -2.81 10.10
N TRP A 177 -14.24 -1.96 9.21
CA TRP A 177 -13.71 -0.61 8.96
C TRP A 177 -14.81 0.43 9.00
#